data_3d4391352c7b81f9643016412e338afe
#
_entry.id   3d4391352c7b81f9643016412e338afe
#
_cell.length_a   1.000
_cell.length_b   1.000
_cell.length_c   1.000
_cell.angle_alpha   90.00
_cell.angle_beta   90.00
_cell.angle_gamma   90.00
#
_symmetry.space_group_name_H-M   'P 1'
#
loop_
_entity.id
_entity.type
_entity.pdbx_description
1 polymer ?
#
loop_
_entity_poly.entity_id
_entity_poly.type
_entity_poly.pdbx_seq_one_letter_code
_entity_poly.pdbx_strand_id
1 'polypeptide(L)'
;MPSLLTGFTSTYSRAGDLLKVAGQELRSNARNANVVLPSLLKISDEERHNTSPGLGQNVWITYTSEKAPYHIQFIIACTQGYMGSYPIFIFTTLAYALLTERNIRPCLEMLAEALKKAVPVERVYSVFAAEPITRLFVEIWTTLTGIQSYSAEPYYAASITYCTKSTFVNRSITIHPSDTYEMRLAVPEDIKEIAELCQGFASSSVSDPARCV
;
A
#
# COMPACT_ATOMS: atom_id res chain seq x y z
N MET A 1 -1.73 34.57 -6.19
CA MET A 1 -0.75 33.47 -6.16
C MET A 1 -1.36 32.33 -5.35
N PRO A 2 -1.43 31.11 -5.87
CA PRO A 2 -1.90 30.00 -5.05
C PRO A 2 -0.86 29.74 -3.94
N SER A 3 -1.34 29.72 -2.71
CA SER A 3 -0.56 29.41 -1.51
C SER A 3 0.17 28.09 -1.75
N LEU A 4 1.51 28.11 -1.67
CA LEU A 4 2.30 26.90 -1.53
C LEU A 4 1.67 26.06 -0.43
N LEU A 5 1.41 24.79 -0.72
CA LEU A 5 0.96 23.82 0.29
C LEU A 5 2.11 23.68 1.29
N THR A 6 2.01 24.41 2.41
CA THR A 6 2.93 24.28 3.52
C THR A 6 2.49 23.09 4.37
N GLY A 7 3.43 22.25 4.72
CA GLY A 7 3.20 21.07 5.54
C GLY A 7 4.50 20.54 6.09
N PHE A 8 4.41 19.49 6.89
CA PHE A 8 5.56 18.84 7.49
C PHE A 8 5.44 17.31 7.44
N THR A 9 6.58 16.65 7.49
CA THR A 9 6.65 15.19 7.57
C THR A 9 6.97 14.74 8.99
N SER A 10 6.39 13.59 9.38
CA SER A 10 6.70 12.91 10.63
C SER A 10 6.98 11.43 10.36
N THR A 11 8.00 10.89 11.02
CA THR A 11 8.41 9.49 10.84
C THR A 11 8.07 8.68 12.09
N TYR A 12 7.51 7.48 11.88
CA TYR A 12 7.09 6.56 12.93
C TYR A 12 7.76 5.20 12.70
N SER A 13 8.28 4.61 13.77
CA SER A 13 8.83 3.26 13.78
C SER A 13 7.90 2.25 14.46
N ARG A 14 6.81 2.72 15.08
CA ARG A 14 5.81 1.87 15.73
C ARG A 14 4.43 2.10 15.13
N ALA A 15 3.77 1.02 14.79
CA ALA A 15 2.42 1.04 14.23
C ALA A 15 1.41 1.65 15.20
N GLY A 16 1.54 1.32 16.50
CA GLY A 16 0.66 1.85 17.53
C GLY A 16 0.71 3.38 17.65
N ASP A 17 1.86 4.01 17.42
CA ASP A 17 2.00 5.46 17.50
C ASP A 17 1.39 6.15 16.28
N LEU A 18 1.59 5.60 15.09
CA LEU A 18 0.90 6.09 13.89
C LEU A 18 -0.62 5.94 14.00
N LEU A 19 -1.12 4.83 14.54
CA LEU A 19 -2.56 4.63 14.74
C LEU A 19 -3.21 5.66 15.66
N LYS A 20 -2.49 6.15 16.67
CA LYS A 20 -2.98 7.23 17.54
C LYS A 20 -3.21 8.53 16.77
N VAL A 21 -2.35 8.81 15.80
CA VAL A 21 -2.34 10.07 15.05
C VAL A 21 -3.19 9.97 13.77
N ALA A 22 -3.06 8.89 13.01
CA ALA A 22 -3.67 8.73 11.68
C ALA A 22 -4.88 7.79 11.65
N GLY A 23 -5.19 7.14 12.77
CA GLY A 23 -6.20 6.05 12.77
C GLY A 23 -7.59 6.51 12.36
N GLN A 24 -7.97 7.73 12.65
CA GLN A 24 -9.27 8.28 12.25
C GLN A 24 -9.31 8.54 10.74
N GLU A 25 -8.30 9.19 10.18
CA GLU A 25 -8.18 9.46 8.75
C GLU A 25 -8.17 8.18 7.92
N LEU A 26 -7.40 7.18 8.37
CA LEU A 26 -7.34 5.88 7.71
C LEU A 26 -8.71 5.17 7.70
N ARG A 27 -9.44 5.18 8.83
CA ARG A 27 -10.78 4.57 8.91
C ARG A 27 -11.81 5.34 8.07
N SER A 28 -11.77 6.66 8.10
CA SER A 28 -12.66 7.51 7.30
C SER A 28 -12.41 7.33 5.79
N ASN A 29 -11.20 6.93 5.41
CA ASN A 29 -10.77 6.67 4.04
C ASN A 29 -10.48 5.18 3.80
N ALA A 30 -11.17 4.26 4.47
CA ALA A 30 -10.86 2.82 4.48
C ALA A 30 -10.74 2.20 3.09
N ARG A 31 -11.46 2.72 2.08
CA ARG A 31 -11.37 2.29 0.69
C ARG A 31 -9.96 2.52 0.11
N ASN A 32 -9.42 3.71 0.30
CA ASN A 32 -8.08 4.07 -0.20
C ASN A 32 -6.99 3.50 0.71
N ALA A 33 -7.30 3.27 1.99
CA ALA A 33 -6.40 2.73 3.00
C ALA A 33 -6.42 1.19 3.06
N ASN A 34 -7.02 0.51 2.08
CA ASN A 34 -7.27 -0.94 2.08
C ASN A 34 -6.01 -1.82 2.22
N VAL A 35 -4.83 -1.31 1.95
CA VAL A 35 -3.55 -2.00 2.16
C VAL A 35 -2.88 -1.51 3.44
N VAL A 36 -2.80 -0.19 3.63
CA VAL A 36 -2.06 0.42 4.74
C VAL A 36 -2.74 0.17 6.09
N LEU A 37 -4.07 0.34 6.18
CA LEU A 37 -4.79 0.20 7.44
C LEU A 37 -4.79 -1.23 7.99
N PRO A 38 -5.11 -2.30 7.22
CA PRO A 38 -5.04 -3.67 7.72
C PRO A 38 -3.65 -4.09 8.16
N SER A 39 -2.62 -3.73 7.37
CA SER A 39 -1.23 -4.00 7.71
C SER A 39 -0.82 -3.30 9.02
N LEU A 40 -1.18 -2.04 9.17
CA LEU A 40 -0.89 -1.25 10.36
C LEU A 40 -1.59 -1.80 11.61
N LEU A 41 -2.85 -2.23 11.49
CA LEU A 41 -3.58 -2.86 12.59
C LEU A 41 -2.94 -4.18 13.01
N LYS A 42 -2.58 -5.03 12.04
CA LYS A 42 -1.89 -6.30 12.30
C LYS A 42 -0.57 -6.07 13.02
N ILE A 43 0.30 -5.22 12.49
CA ILE A 43 1.62 -4.94 13.10
C ILE A 43 1.45 -4.33 14.51
N SER A 44 0.49 -3.42 14.70
CA SER A 44 0.20 -2.87 16.03
C SER A 44 -0.27 -3.92 17.04
N ASP A 45 -0.99 -4.93 16.58
CA ASP A 45 -1.40 -6.05 17.42
C ASP A 45 -0.22 -6.95 17.79
N GLU A 46 0.62 -7.26 16.82
CA GLU A 46 1.88 -8.00 17.02
C GLU A 46 2.82 -7.26 17.99
N GLU A 47 2.94 -5.93 17.86
CA GLU A 47 3.72 -5.09 18.78
C GLU A 47 3.21 -5.17 20.22
N ARG A 48 1.88 -5.22 20.42
CA ARG A 48 1.27 -5.32 21.75
C ARG A 48 1.51 -6.66 22.42
N HIS A 49 1.55 -7.73 21.63
CA HIS A 49 1.71 -9.09 22.14
C HIS A 49 3.17 -9.58 22.15
N ASN A 50 4.14 -8.71 21.78
CA ASN A 50 5.55 -9.09 21.58
C ASN A 50 5.73 -10.32 20.67
N THR A 51 4.82 -10.51 19.74
CA THR A 51 4.85 -11.62 18.78
C THR A 51 5.53 -11.21 17.48
N SER A 52 5.95 -9.96 17.35
CA SER A 52 6.72 -9.49 16.19
C SER A 52 8.02 -10.28 16.12
N PRO A 53 8.22 -11.11 15.09
CA PRO A 53 9.47 -11.80 14.90
C PRO A 53 10.49 -10.78 14.45
N GLY A 54 11.22 -10.09 15.25
CA GLY A 54 12.40 -9.25 14.96
C GLY A 54 12.66 -8.81 13.50
N LEU A 55 11.68 -8.85 12.66
CA LEU A 55 11.71 -8.66 11.22
C LEU A 55 11.74 -7.17 10.94
N GLY A 56 12.94 -6.65 10.73
CA GLY A 56 13.22 -5.40 10.05
C GLY A 56 12.62 -4.13 10.66
N GLN A 57 13.13 -3.01 10.25
CA GLN A 57 12.58 -1.71 10.62
C GLN A 57 11.34 -1.42 9.77
N ASN A 58 10.17 -1.52 10.39
CA ASN A 58 8.98 -0.92 9.81
C ASN A 58 9.06 0.59 9.97
N VAL A 59 8.80 1.32 8.90
CA VAL A 59 8.83 2.79 8.87
C VAL A 59 7.56 3.29 8.21
N TRP A 60 6.93 4.26 8.85
CA TRP A 60 5.83 5.02 8.26
C TRP A 60 6.19 6.51 8.28
N ILE A 61 5.85 7.20 7.22
CA ILE A 61 6.09 8.63 7.09
C ILE A 61 4.79 9.30 6.69
N THR A 62 4.37 10.30 7.47
CA THR A 62 3.20 11.09 7.16
C THR A 62 3.60 12.44 6.58
N TYR A 63 2.75 12.97 5.72
CA TYR A 63 2.73 14.39 5.37
C TYR A 63 1.45 14.99 5.89
N THR A 64 1.58 16.03 6.72
CA THR A 64 0.48 16.76 7.34
C THR A 64 0.43 18.17 6.80
N SER A 65 -0.75 18.62 6.36
CA SER A 65 -0.97 20.00 5.93
C SER A 65 -0.95 20.96 7.13
N GLU A 66 -0.27 22.11 6.98
CA GLU A 66 -0.30 23.19 7.99
C GLU A 66 -1.58 24.02 7.96
N LYS A 67 -2.46 23.81 6.97
CA LYS A 67 -3.77 24.48 6.96
C LYS A 67 -4.65 23.87 8.05
N ALA A 68 -5.15 24.71 8.94
CA ALA A 68 -6.10 24.27 9.95
C ALA A 68 -7.47 23.90 9.34
N PRO A 69 -8.10 22.80 9.78
CA PRO A 69 -7.57 21.84 10.75
C PRO A 69 -6.43 21.01 10.16
N TYR A 70 -5.37 20.79 10.95
CA TYR A 70 -4.25 19.90 10.56
C TYR A 70 -4.81 18.52 10.22
N HIS A 71 -4.50 18.03 9.02
CA HIS A 71 -4.90 16.70 8.61
C HIS A 71 -3.80 16.02 7.79
N ILE A 72 -3.70 14.72 7.96
CA ILE A 72 -2.75 13.91 7.23
C ILE A 72 -3.24 13.75 5.80
N GLN A 73 -2.45 14.18 4.84
CA GLN A 73 -2.75 14.07 3.42
C GLN A 73 -2.13 12.83 2.78
N PHE A 74 -0.95 12.43 3.24
CA PHE A 74 -0.25 11.26 2.72
C PHE A 74 0.35 10.43 3.84
N ILE A 75 0.46 9.12 3.60
CA ILE A 75 1.21 8.18 4.43
C ILE A 75 2.02 7.27 3.51
N ILE A 76 3.33 7.23 3.70
CA ILE A 76 4.20 6.17 3.16
C ILE A 76 4.26 5.04 4.20
N ALA A 77 4.07 3.81 3.75
CA ALA A 77 4.32 2.61 4.52
C ALA A 77 5.47 1.80 3.88
N CYS A 78 6.57 1.71 4.60
CA CYS A 78 7.73 0.89 4.29
C CYS A 78 7.80 -0.23 5.32
N THR A 79 7.22 -1.37 5.01
CA THR A 79 7.01 -2.46 5.96
C THR A 79 7.60 -3.77 5.48
N GLN A 80 7.81 -4.69 6.41
CA GLN A 80 8.23 -6.05 6.14
C GLN A 80 7.19 -7.03 6.69
N GLY A 81 7.11 -8.19 6.07
CA GLY A 81 6.31 -9.31 6.53
C GLY A 81 7.13 -10.58 6.61
N TYR A 82 6.47 -11.69 6.88
CA TYR A 82 7.11 -13.01 6.98
C TYR A 82 7.89 -13.40 5.70
N MET A 83 7.40 -12.98 4.53
CA MET A 83 8.01 -13.29 3.23
C MET A 83 9.07 -12.27 2.79
N GLY A 84 9.42 -11.30 3.63
CA GLY A 84 10.40 -10.27 3.33
C GLY A 84 9.81 -8.87 3.21
N SER A 85 10.51 -8.02 2.46
CA SER A 85 10.14 -6.61 2.29
C SER A 85 8.97 -6.44 1.33
N TYR A 86 7.99 -5.65 1.73
CA TYR A 86 6.89 -5.24 0.84
C TYR A 86 7.30 -4.05 -0.04
N PRO A 87 6.61 -3.82 -1.18
CA PRO A 87 6.67 -2.53 -1.89
C PRO A 87 6.40 -1.36 -0.94
N ILE A 88 6.85 -0.17 -1.33
CA ILE A 88 6.42 1.04 -0.65
C ILE A 88 4.96 1.32 -1.01
N PHE A 89 4.09 1.39 -0.02
CA PHE A 89 2.70 1.78 -0.23
C PHE A 89 2.52 3.25 0.11
N ILE A 90 1.88 4.01 -0.79
CA ILE A 90 1.57 5.43 -0.55
C ILE A 90 0.05 5.61 -0.55
N PHE A 91 -0.47 5.94 0.62
CA PHE A 91 -1.87 6.29 0.84
C PHE A 91 -2.06 7.80 0.78
N THR A 92 -3.24 8.24 0.34
CA THR A 92 -3.65 9.64 0.40
C THR A 92 -5.12 9.79 0.78
N THR A 93 -5.43 10.88 1.48
CA THR A 93 -6.80 11.34 1.75
C THR A 93 -7.35 12.21 0.64
N LEU A 94 -6.52 12.66 -0.30
CA LEU A 94 -6.94 13.52 -1.39
C LEU A 94 -7.85 12.79 -2.38
N ALA A 95 -8.89 13.47 -2.85
CA ALA A 95 -9.69 12.97 -3.95
C ALA A 95 -8.86 12.82 -5.23
N TYR A 96 -9.14 11.79 -6.05
CA TYR A 96 -8.36 11.48 -7.26
C TYR A 96 -8.21 12.68 -8.20
N ALA A 97 -9.25 13.50 -8.35
CA ALA A 97 -9.22 14.72 -9.17
C ALA A 97 -8.20 15.79 -8.70
N LEU A 98 -7.74 15.71 -7.45
CA LEU A 98 -6.74 16.60 -6.87
C LEU A 98 -5.31 16.07 -7.01
N LEU A 99 -5.12 14.85 -7.51
CA LEU A 99 -3.82 14.20 -7.69
C LEU A 99 -3.11 14.73 -8.96
N THR A 100 -3.08 16.04 -9.14
CA THR A 100 -2.32 16.68 -10.21
C THR A 100 -0.89 16.95 -9.75
N GLU A 101 0.06 16.88 -10.67
CA GLU A 101 1.48 17.15 -10.37
C GLU A 101 1.67 18.42 -9.55
N ARG A 102 1.03 19.52 -9.97
CA ARG A 102 1.10 20.81 -9.27
C ARG A 102 0.72 20.72 -7.79
N ASN A 103 -0.28 19.90 -7.47
CA ASN A 103 -0.80 19.79 -6.11
C ASN A 103 0.03 18.85 -5.23
N ILE A 104 0.56 17.75 -5.81
CA ILE A 104 1.14 16.69 -5.00
C ILE A 104 2.67 16.67 -5.05
N ARG A 105 3.32 17.28 -6.05
CA ARG A 105 4.79 17.28 -6.17
C ARG A 105 5.50 17.77 -4.90
N PRO A 106 5.15 18.94 -4.31
CA PRO A 106 5.86 19.41 -3.11
C PRO A 106 5.72 18.44 -1.92
N CYS A 107 4.56 17.79 -1.77
CA CYS A 107 4.32 16.82 -0.71
C CYS A 107 5.16 15.56 -0.92
N LEU A 108 5.20 15.06 -2.16
CA LEU A 108 5.94 13.84 -2.50
C LEU A 108 7.46 14.05 -2.44
N GLU A 109 7.97 15.23 -2.77
CA GLU A 109 9.38 15.60 -2.61
C GLU A 109 9.79 15.54 -1.13
N MET A 110 9.01 16.16 -0.23
CA MET A 110 9.26 16.09 1.21
C MET A 110 9.19 14.66 1.75
N LEU A 111 8.23 13.86 1.28
CA LEU A 111 8.09 12.46 1.67
C LEU A 111 9.25 11.61 1.16
N ALA A 112 9.70 11.80 -0.08
CA ALA A 112 10.83 11.09 -0.66
C ALA A 112 12.14 11.40 0.06
N GLU A 113 12.38 12.67 0.41
CA GLU A 113 13.52 13.08 1.22
C GLU A 113 13.50 12.45 2.63
N ALA A 114 12.32 12.43 3.26
CA ALA A 114 12.17 11.80 4.58
C ALA A 114 12.39 10.28 4.48
N LEU A 115 11.90 9.63 3.43
CA LEU A 115 12.11 8.20 3.20
C LEU A 115 13.60 7.88 2.96
N LYS A 116 14.30 8.65 2.15
CA LYS A 116 15.74 8.50 1.90
C LYS A 116 16.59 8.60 3.17
N LYS A 117 16.14 9.42 4.14
CA LYS A 117 16.80 9.54 5.44
C LYS A 117 16.48 8.38 6.38
N ALA A 118 15.30 7.75 6.21
CA ALA A 118 14.79 6.76 7.14
C ALA A 118 15.20 5.32 6.79
N VAL A 119 15.45 5.02 5.51
CA VAL A 119 15.76 3.65 5.04
C VAL A 119 16.88 3.66 4.00
N PRO A 120 17.62 2.55 3.83
CA PRO A 120 18.55 2.38 2.72
C PRO A 120 17.83 2.52 1.37
N VAL A 121 18.51 3.06 0.37
CA VAL A 121 17.91 3.36 -0.93
C VAL A 121 17.42 2.09 -1.63
N GLU A 122 18.15 0.99 -1.47
CA GLU A 122 17.85 -0.34 -2.02
C GLU A 122 16.56 -0.94 -1.45
N ARG A 123 16.12 -0.43 -0.29
CA ARG A 123 14.85 -0.84 0.32
C ARG A 123 13.64 -0.40 -0.52
N VAL A 124 13.80 0.63 -1.34
CA VAL A 124 12.76 1.20 -2.20
C VAL A 124 12.87 0.60 -3.60
N TYR A 125 12.60 -0.69 -3.72
CA TYR A 125 12.68 -1.42 -4.99
C TYR A 125 11.39 -1.36 -5.80
N SER A 126 10.27 -1.04 -5.18
CA SER A 126 8.95 -0.95 -5.82
C SER A 126 8.01 -0.02 -5.04
N VAL A 127 7.13 0.66 -5.75
CA VAL A 127 6.13 1.58 -5.20
C VAL A 127 4.74 1.19 -5.69
N PHE A 128 3.78 1.16 -4.78
CA PHE A 128 2.38 0.89 -5.05
C PHE A 128 1.50 2.01 -4.49
N ALA A 129 0.83 2.73 -5.37
CA ALA A 129 -0.07 3.84 -5.05
C ALA A 129 -1.07 4.08 -6.19
N ALA A 130 -1.92 5.12 -6.05
CA ALA A 130 -2.68 5.64 -7.18
C ALA A 130 -1.74 6.08 -8.31
N GLU A 131 -2.10 5.82 -9.56
CA GLU A 131 -1.24 6.03 -10.73
C GLU A 131 -0.53 7.40 -10.77
N PRO A 132 -1.22 8.55 -10.56
CA PRO A 132 -0.54 9.85 -10.59
C PRO A 132 0.55 9.98 -9.51
N ILE A 133 0.32 9.39 -8.34
CA ILE A 133 1.29 9.37 -7.23
C ILE A 133 2.49 8.51 -7.60
N THR A 134 2.25 7.29 -8.10
CA THR A 134 3.32 6.36 -8.48
C THR A 134 4.24 6.96 -9.53
N ARG A 135 3.68 7.48 -10.62
CA ARG A 135 4.46 8.10 -11.70
C ARG A 135 5.35 9.23 -11.20
N LEU A 136 4.76 10.14 -10.45
CA LEU A 136 5.48 11.30 -9.94
C LEU A 136 6.50 10.95 -8.85
N PHE A 137 6.16 10.00 -7.96
CA PHE A 137 7.09 9.55 -6.94
C PHE A 137 8.32 8.86 -7.54
N VAL A 138 8.15 8.03 -8.57
CA VAL A 138 9.27 7.38 -9.28
C VAL A 138 10.19 8.43 -9.92
N GLU A 139 9.65 9.47 -10.57
CA GLU A 139 10.43 10.56 -11.14
C GLU A 139 11.24 11.31 -10.05
N ILE A 140 10.58 11.67 -8.94
CA ILE A 140 11.21 12.35 -7.81
C ILE A 140 12.30 11.46 -7.20
N TRP A 141 11.99 10.17 -6.97
CA TRP A 141 12.95 9.23 -6.38
C TRP A 141 14.17 9.02 -7.27
N THR A 142 13.97 8.87 -8.57
CA THR A 142 15.05 8.80 -9.56
C THR A 142 15.93 10.04 -9.52
N THR A 143 15.34 11.23 -9.51
CA THR A 143 16.08 12.50 -9.43
C THR A 143 16.87 12.61 -8.12
N LEU A 144 16.26 12.20 -7.02
CA LEU A 144 16.84 12.30 -5.68
C LEU A 144 17.99 11.28 -5.44
N THR A 145 17.91 10.08 -6.02
CA THR A 145 18.82 8.97 -5.72
C THR A 145 19.73 8.58 -6.87
N GLY A 146 19.40 8.94 -8.10
CA GLY A 146 20.08 8.49 -9.33
C GLY A 146 19.67 7.08 -9.78
N ILE A 147 18.80 6.37 -9.02
CA ILE A 147 18.33 5.04 -9.37
C ILE A 147 17.24 5.15 -10.43
N GLN A 148 17.49 4.56 -11.59
CA GLN A 148 16.54 4.52 -12.69
C GLN A 148 15.47 3.47 -12.47
N SER A 149 14.23 3.78 -12.86
CA SER A 149 13.18 2.77 -12.97
C SER A 149 13.53 1.77 -14.08
N TYR A 150 13.28 0.48 -13.83
CA TYR A 150 13.52 -0.57 -14.83
C TYR A 150 12.61 -0.40 -16.07
N SER A 151 11.39 0.09 -15.89
CA SER A 151 10.43 0.30 -16.97
C SER A 151 9.69 1.62 -16.80
N ALA A 152 9.36 2.25 -17.94
CA ALA A 152 8.49 3.42 -17.98
C ALA A 152 7.01 3.05 -17.71
N GLU A 153 6.62 1.81 -18.00
CA GLU A 153 5.27 1.31 -17.75
C GLU A 153 5.17 0.65 -16.36
N PRO A 154 4.00 0.76 -15.70
CA PRO A 154 3.76 0.07 -14.44
C PRO A 154 3.92 -1.44 -14.60
N TYR A 155 4.67 -2.06 -13.69
CA TYR A 155 4.80 -3.51 -13.62
C TYR A 155 3.45 -4.19 -13.37
N TYR A 156 2.61 -3.55 -12.56
CA TYR A 156 1.27 -4.03 -12.21
C TYR A 156 0.30 -2.86 -12.16
N ALA A 157 -0.83 -2.98 -12.84
CA ALA A 157 -1.91 -2.02 -12.82
C ALA A 157 -3.23 -2.73 -12.47
N ALA A 158 -3.94 -2.24 -11.45
CA ALA A 158 -5.20 -2.79 -11.01
C ALA A 158 -6.22 -1.70 -10.72
N SER A 159 -7.49 -2.02 -10.91
CA SER A 159 -8.61 -1.20 -10.50
C SER A 159 -9.17 -1.71 -9.17
N ILE A 160 -9.36 -0.81 -8.21
CA ILE A 160 -10.04 -1.14 -6.96
C ILE A 160 -11.54 -1.18 -7.21
N THR A 161 -12.14 -2.35 -6.99
CA THR A 161 -13.59 -2.50 -6.98
C THR A 161 -14.10 -2.55 -5.54
N TYR A 162 -15.28 -2.02 -5.31
CA TYR A 162 -15.91 -2.04 -3.99
C TYR A 162 -17.43 -2.15 -4.09
N CYS A 163 -18.03 -2.73 -3.06
CA CYS A 163 -19.46 -2.81 -2.89
C CYS A 163 -19.87 -2.07 -1.61
N THR A 164 -20.94 -1.32 -1.67
CA THR A 164 -21.58 -0.69 -0.52
C THR A 164 -22.89 -1.39 -0.19
N LYS A 165 -23.44 -1.14 0.98
CA LYS A 165 -24.78 -1.67 1.33
C LYS A 165 -25.85 -1.26 0.32
N SER A 166 -25.73 -0.07 -0.28
CA SER A 166 -26.70 0.45 -1.27
C SER A 166 -26.47 -0.10 -2.68
N THR A 167 -25.26 -0.56 -2.99
CA THR A 167 -24.93 -1.14 -4.32
C THR A 167 -24.87 -2.66 -4.29
N PHE A 168 -24.98 -3.25 -3.10
CA PHE A 168 -25.01 -4.71 -2.99
C PHE A 168 -26.34 -5.26 -3.54
N VAL A 169 -26.20 -6.15 -4.50
CA VAL A 169 -27.33 -6.91 -5.04
C VAL A 169 -27.11 -8.37 -4.68
N ASN A 170 -27.98 -8.91 -3.82
CA ASN A 170 -27.97 -10.34 -3.54
C ASN A 170 -28.46 -11.09 -4.78
N ARG A 171 -27.54 -11.72 -5.49
CA ARG A 171 -27.86 -12.58 -6.64
C ARG A 171 -27.76 -14.03 -6.19
N SER A 172 -28.83 -14.78 -6.39
CA SER A 172 -28.77 -16.24 -6.26
C SER A 172 -27.75 -16.78 -7.29
N ILE A 173 -26.76 -17.50 -6.83
CA ILE A 173 -25.87 -18.24 -7.71
C ILE A 173 -26.68 -19.41 -8.23
N THR A 174 -26.92 -19.46 -9.55
CA THR A 174 -27.51 -20.63 -10.19
C THR A 174 -26.41 -21.68 -10.27
N ILE A 175 -26.43 -22.63 -9.35
CA ILE A 175 -25.56 -23.80 -9.39
C ILE A 175 -26.16 -24.76 -10.41
N HIS A 176 -25.34 -25.27 -11.35
CA HIS A 176 -25.81 -26.25 -12.28
C HIS A 176 -26.25 -27.52 -11.51
N PRO A 177 -27.41 -28.14 -11.82
CA PRO A 177 -27.91 -29.27 -11.03
C PRO A 177 -26.96 -30.47 -10.91
N SER A 178 -26.01 -30.61 -11.85
CA SER A 178 -24.99 -31.66 -11.81
C SER A 178 -23.77 -31.33 -10.93
N ASP A 179 -23.65 -30.08 -10.47
CA ASP A 179 -22.48 -29.63 -9.75
C ASP A 179 -22.73 -29.70 -8.24
N THR A 180 -21.88 -30.41 -7.55
CA THR A 180 -21.88 -30.50 -6.08
C THR A 180 -20.73 -29.64 -5.55
N TYR A 181 -21.05 -28.67 -4.71
CA TYR A 181 -20.07 -27.78 -4.06
C TYR A 181 -20.03 -28.08 -2.57
N GLU A 182 -18.84 -28.31 -2.07
CA GLU A 182 -18.59 -28.47 -0.64
C GLU A 182 -17.61 -27.39 -0.17
N MET A 183 -17.97 -26.65 0.89
CA MET A 183 -17.06 -25.75 1.58
C MET A 183 -16.58 -26.42 2.87
N ARG A 184 -15.29 -26.74 2.93
CA ARG A 184 -14.65 -27.35 4.09
C ARG A 184 -13.26 -26.77 4.33
N LEU A 185 -12.71 -27.00 5.50
CA LEU A 185 -11.31 -26.70 5.76
C LEU A 185 -10.40 -27.60 4.91
N ALA A 186 -9.28 -27.06 4.46
CA ALA A 186 -8.27 -27.81 3.76
C ALA A 186 -7.67 -28.91 4.67
N VAL A 187 -7.43 -30.06 4.10
CA VAL A 187 -6.77 -31.21 4.76
C VAL A 187 -5.43 -31.51 4.07
N PRO A 188 -4.52 -32.29 4.68
CA PRO A 188 -3.21 -32.58 4.08
C PRO A 188 -3.27 -33.16 2.66
N GLU A 189 -4.33 -33.89 2.33
CA GLU A 189 -4.55 -34.49 1.02
C GLU A 189 -4.76 -33.45 -0.10
N ASP A 190 -5.25 -32.27 0.27
CA ASP A 190 -5.51 -31.16 -0.67
C ASP A 190 -4.23 -30.40 -1.07
N ILE A 191 -3.10 -30.65 -0.39
CA ILE A 191 -1.86 -29.86 -0.54
C ILE A 191 -1.42 -29.76 -2.01
N LYS A 192 -1.49 -30.87 -2.74
CA LYS A 192 -1.06 -30.92 -4.15
C LYS A 192 -1.92 -30.01 -5.03
N GLU A 193 -3.24 -30.12 -4.92
CA GLU A 193 -4.18 -29.32 -5.71
C GLU A 193 -4.10 -27.84 -5.35
N ILE A 194 -3.98 -27.51 -4.06
CA ILE A 194 -3.78 -26.15 -3.59
C ILE A 194 -2.47 -25.56 -4.14
N ALA A 195 -1.38 -26.34 -4.11
CA ALA A 195 -0.09 -25.91 -4.66
C ALA A 195 -0.16 -25.64 -6.17
N GLU A 196 -0.85 -26.51 -6.94
CA GLU A 196 -1.07 -26.31 -8.37
C GLU A 196 -1.90 -25.06 -8.66
N LEU A 197 -2.96 -24.81 -7.88
CA LEU A 197 -3.77 -23.58 -7.99
C LEU A 197 -2.94 -22.33 -7.65
N CYS A 198 -2.14 -22.38 -6.57
CA CYS A 198 -1.25 -21.28 -6.21
C CYS A 198 -0.20 -21.01 -7.28
N GLN A 199 0.38 -22.06 -7.87
CA GLN A 199 1.33 -21.93 -8.98
C GLN A 199 0.65 -21.32 -10.22
N GLY A 200 -0.54 -21.79 -10.57
CA GLY A 200 -1.32 -21.24 -11.68
C GLY A 200 -1.66 -19.77 -11.48
N PHE A 201 -2.06 -19.38 -10.25
CA PHE A 201 -2.29 -17.99 -9.89
C PHE A 201 -1.03 -17.15 -10.00
N ALA A 202 0.09 -17.62 -9.44
CA ALA A 202 1.36 -16.92 -9.48
C ALA A 202 1.83 -16.71 -10.93
N SER A 203 1.80 -17.75 -11.77
CA SER A 203 2.23 -17.66 -13.17
C SER A 203 1.33 -16.78 -14.02
N SER A 204 0.04 -16.69 -13.71
CA SER A 204 -0.90 -15.77 -14.39
C SER A 204 -0.82 -14.33 -13.89
N SER A 205 -0.38 -14.14 -12.63
CA SER A 205 -0.27 -12.82 -11.99
C SER A 205 1.08 -12.14 -12.27
N VAL A 206 2.11 -12.92 -12.61
CA VAL A 206 3.46 -12.42 -12.94
C VAL A 206 3.68 -12.63 -14.43
N SER A 207 3.45 -11.59 -15.21
CA SER A 207 3.54 -11.66 -16.68
C SER A 207 4.96 -11.92 -17.23
N ASP A 208 6.00 -11.95 -16.40
CA ASP A 208 7.36 -12.37 -16.79
C ASP A 208 8.27 -12.56 -15.57
N PRO A 209 8.70 -13.80 -15.24
CA PRO A 209 9.66 -14.04 -14.17
C PRO A 209 11.03 -13.37 -14.39
N ALA A 210 11.40 -13.05 -15.65
CA ALA A 210 12.62 -12.36 -15.98
C ALA A 210 12.62 -10.88 -15.60
N ARG A 211 11.48 -10.33 -15.18
CA ARG A 211 11.33 -8.94 -14.72
C ARG A 211 11.53 -8.75 -13.23
N CYS A 212 11.80 -9.83 -12.49
CA CYS A 212 11.99 -9.80 -11.02
C CYS A 212 13.47 -9.88 -10.61
N VAL A 213 14.42 -9.45 -11.45
CA VAL A 213 15.85 -9.39 -11.10
C VAL A 213 16.33 -7.96 -11.05
#